data_f8ea93eb57f718b015e200278509e534
#
_entry.id   f8ea93eb57f718b015e200278509e534
#
_cell.length_a   1.000
_cell.length_b   1.000
_cell.length_c   1.000
_cell.angle_alpha   90.00
_cell.angle_beta   90.00
_cell.angle_gamma   90.00
#
_symmetry.space_group_name_H-M   'P 1'
#
loop_
_entity.id
_entity.type
_entity.pdbx_description
1 polymer ?
#
loop_
_entity_poly.entity_id
_entity_poly.type
_entity_poly.pdbx_seq_one_letter_code
_entity_poly.pdbx_strand_id
1 'polypeptide(L)'
;MIRVCMTSDFFLEEADAWRDEAWAVMRQRKDVKFFLLTKRPERVASCLPYDWEDGWENVFFNVTCENQRRADERIPILFELPFRHKGIMTAPLVGPVDLEKYLPEGQIEQVLCGGENYDGSRPCRYEWVKLLSDQCRVYDVTFDFIETGTYFVKDGRTYRIPDKRTQSVQAFRSGLSYQGKEMKFHLTDEWGYDIPEEELYIPHYHPVTCRECGSRLTCNGCSDCGKCG
;
A
#
# COMPACT_ATOMS: atom_id res chain seq x y z
N MET A 1 11.33 -0.28 -2.73
CA MET A 1 10.27 0.74 -3.01
C MET A 1 10.17 1.69 -1.83
N ILE A 2 10.10 3.00 -2.08
CA ILE A 2 9.91 4.01 -1.03
C ILE A 2 8.43 4.34 -0.92
N ARG A 3 7.88 4.27 0.30
CA ARG A 3 6.50 4.68 0.59
C ARG A 3 6.46 6.18 0.87
N VAL A 4 5.63 6.91 0.13
CA VAL A 4 5.51 8.37 0.22
C VAL A 4 4.29 8.75 1.06
N CYS A 5 4.47 9.69 1.99
CA CYS A 5 3.39 10.24 2.84
C CYS A 5 2.61 9.18 3.64
N MET A 6 3.30 8.23 4.28
CA MET A 6 2.63 7.15 5.04
C MET A 6 1.83 7.62 6.25
N THR A 7 2.14 8.80 6.81
CA THR A 7 1.43 9.40 7.95
C THR A 7 0.42 10.47 7.54
N SER A 8 0.27 10.71 6.25
CA SER A 8 -0.61 11.71 5.66
C SER A 8 -1.11 11.21 4.31
N ASP A 9 -1.66 12.09 3.47
CA ASP A 9 -2.08 11.78 2.10
C ASP A 9 -1.38 12.75 1.15
N PHE A 10 -0.73 12.22 0.13
CA PHE A 10 0.03 13.01 -0.85
C PHE A 10 -0.86 13.99 -1.64
N PHE A 11 -2.15 13.70 -1.74
CA PHE A 11 -3.13 14.49 -2.49
C PHE A 11 -4.04 15.37 -1.62
N LEU A 12 -3.61 15.69 -0.39
CA LEU A 12 -4.23 16.72 0.44
C LEU A 12 -4.05 18.10 -0.20
N GLU A 13 -4.98 19.02 0.07
CA GLU A 13 -4.86 20.44 -0.37
C GLU A 13 -3.67 21.12 0.28
N GLU A 14 -3.41 20.82 1.55
CA GLU A 14 -2.26 21.34 2.29
C GLU A 14 -0.92 20.90 1.67
N ALA A 15 -0.92 19.82 0.91
CA ALA A 15 0.25 19.32 0.20
C ALA A 15 0.54 20.08 -1.12
N ASP A 16 -0.39 20.86 -1.64
CA ASP A 16 -0.27 21.51 -2.95
C ASP A 16 0.98 22.42 -3.01
N ALA A 17 1.35 23.05 -1.90
CA ALA A 17 2.51 23.96 -1.85
C ALA A 17 3.88 23.27 -2.03
N TRP A 18 4.00 21.97 -1.77
CA TRP A 18 5.27 21.22 -1.84
C TRP A 18 5.23 20.02 -2.80
N ARG A 19 4.08 19.72 -3.39
CA ARG A 19 3.91 18.52 -4.23
C ARG A 19 4.80 18.56 -5.48
N ASP A 20 4.99 19.72 -6.08
CA ASP A 20 5.85 19.87 -7.25
C ASP A 20 7.30 19.52 -6.96
N GLU A 21 7.80 19.85 -5.76
CA GLU A 21 9.15 19.45 -5.33
C GLU A 21 9.25 17.92 -5.18
N ALA A 22 8.22 17.28 -4.63
CA ALA A 22 8.18 15.82 -4.51
C ALA A 22 8.11 15.14 -5.89
N TRP A 23 7.32 15.67 -6.83
CA TRP A 23 7.29 15.20 -8.21
C TRP A 23 8.65 15.37 -8.89
N ALA A 24 9.34 16.49 -8.67
CA ALA A 24 10.69 16.72 -9.21
C ALA A 24 11.68 15.64 -8.73
N VAL A 25 11.63 15.28 -7.45
CA VAL A 25 12.46 14.19 -6.89
C VAL A 25 12.12 12.85 -7.56
N MET A 26 10.84 12.50 -7.70
CA MET A 26 10.43 11.23 -8.32
C MET A 26 10.84 11.14 -9.79
N ARG A 27 10.78 12.27 -10.51
CA ARG A 27 11.23 12.38 -11.91
C ARG A 27 12.73 12.15 -12.05
N GLN A 28 13.53 12.71 -11.13
CA GLN A 28 14.99 12.61 -11.17
C GLN A 28 15.49 11.23 -10.73
N ARG A 29 14.79 10.58 -9.81
CA ARG A 29 15.21 9.30 -9.22
C ARG A 29 14.54 8.13 -9.93
N LYS A 30 14.89 7.92 -11.20
CA LYS A 30 14.40 6.82 -12.01
C LYS A 30 14.83 5.43 -11.51
N ASP A 31 15.90 5.40 -10.71
CA ASP A 31 16.41 4.21 -10.01
C ASP A 31 15.54 3.80 -8.80
N VAL A 32 14.60 4.65 -8.38
CA VAL A 32 13.77 4.46 -7.18
C VAL A 32 12.34 4.14 -7.56
N LYS A 33 11.78 3.06 -7.01
CA LYS A 33 10.35 2.77 -7.09
C LYS A 33 9.62 3.48 -5.95
N PHE A 34 8.59 4.27 -6.27
CA PHE A 34 7.79 5.03 -5.31
C PHE A 34 6.41 4.43 -5.16
N PHE A 35 5.97 4.26 -3.91
CA PHE A 35 4.63 3.81 -3.57
C PHE A 35 3.80 5.02 -3.11
N LEU A 36 2.76 5.35 -3.85
CA LEU A 36 1.79 6.38 -3.51
C LEU A 36 0.47 5.74 -3.07
N LEU A 37 -0.15 6.31 -2.06
CA LEU A 37 -1.43 5.87 -1.53
C LEU A 37 -2.32 7.07 -1.24
N THR A 38 -3.60 6.98 -1.64
CA THR A 38 -4.56 8.06 -1.37
C THR A 38 -5.95 7.53 -1.00
N LYS A 39 -6.68 8.36 -0.27
CA LYS A 39 -8.13 8.25 -0.05
C LYS A 39 -8.92 9.26 -0.89
N ARG A 40 -8.22 10.03 -1.74
CA ARG A 40 -8.74 11.14 -2.54
C ARG A 40 -8.42 11.00 -4.03
N PRO A 41 -8.82 9.87 -4.69
CA PRO A 41 -8.47 9.65 -6.09
C PRO A 41 -9.06 10.74 -7.01
N GLU A 42 -10.15 11.38 -6.62
CA GLU A 42 -10.81 12.45 -7.36
C GLU A 42 -9.95 13.71 -7.53
N ARG A 43 -8.95 13.92 -6.66
CA ARG A 43 -8.02 15.05 -6.75
C ARG A 43 -6.81 14.77 -7.65
N VAL A 44 -6.52 13.50 -7.87
CA VAL A 44 -5.24 13.06 -8.45
C VAL A 44 -4.98 13.70 -9.81
N ALA A 45 -5.96 13.64 -10.72
CA ALA A 45 -5.79 14.18 -12.08
C ALA A 45 -5.35 15.66 -12.11
N SER A 46 -5.86 16.48 -11.17
CA SER A 46 -5.49 17.90 -11.06
C SER A 46 -4.14 18.14 -10.37
N CYS A 47 -3.55 17.11 -9.79
CA CYS A 47 -2.30 17.17 -9.03
C CYS A 47 -1.11 16.50 -9.76
N LEU A 48 -1.34 15.96 -10.95
CA LEU A 48 -0.28 15.37 -11.76
C LEU A 48 0.62 16.45 -12.38
N PRO A 49 1.92 16.21 -12.52
CA PRO A 49 2.82 17.16 -13.18
C PRO A 49 2.51 17.24 -14.68
N TYR A 50 2.90 18.36 -15.30
CA TYR A 50 2.59 18.66 -16.70
C TYR A 50 3.13 17.63 -17.70
N ASP A 51 4.20 16.92 -17.34
CA ASP A 51 4.87 15.90 -18.14
C ASP A 51 4.57 14.47 -17.71
N TRP A 52 3.42 14.28 -17.02
CA TRP A 52 3.00 12.96 -16.54
C TRP A 52 2.68 11.98 -17.68
N GLU A 53 2.10 12.47 -18.75
CA GLU A 53 1.68 11.68 -19.92
C GLU A 53 0.85 10.42 -19.51
N ASP A 54 1.29 9.22 -19.93
CA ASP A 54 0.66 7.94 -19.58
C ASP A 54 1.15 7.35 -18.25
N GLY A 55 1.89 8.14 -17.48
CA GLY A 55 2.43 7.75 -16.18
C GLY A 55 3.89 7.35 -16.20
N TRP A 56 4.56 7.65 -15.09
CA TRP A 56 5.96 7.27 -14.88
C TRP A 56 6.07 5.83 -14.39
N GLU A 57 7.00 5.09 -14.99
CA GLU A 57 7.24 3.67 -14.74
C GLU A 57 7.65 3.37 -13.29
N ASN A 58 8.28 4.32 -12.62
CA ASN A 58 8.77 4.16 -11.26
C ASN A 58 7.73 4.49 -10.17
N VAL A 59 6.46 4.73 -10.53
CA VAL A 59 5.40 5.07 -9.58
C VAL A 59 4.33 4.00 -9.53
N PHE A 60 4.20 3.36 -8.37
CA PHE A 60 3.11 2.43 -8.05
C PHE A 60 2.03 3.17 -7.27
N PHE A 61 0.87 3.33 -7.87
CA PHE A 61 -0.23 4.12 -7.32
C PHE A 61 -1.33 3.24 -6.73
N ASN A 62 -1.76 3.58 -5.52
CA ASN A 62 -2.74 2.80 -4.78
C ASN A 62 -3.87 3.68 -4.23
N VAL A 63 -5.06 3.11 -4.16
CA VAL A 63 -6.20 3.71 -3.45
C VAL A 63 -6.55 2.87 -2.23
N THR A 64 -6.96 3.54 -1.14
CA THR A 64 -7.43 2.84 0.06
C THR A 64 -8.91 2.47 -0.10
N CYS A 65 -9.26 1.20 0.14
CA CYS A 65 -10.62 0.65 0.06
C CYS A 65 -10.97 -0.08 1.35
N GLU A 66 -11.35 0.65 2.39
CA GLU A 66 -11.56 0.13 3.75
C GLU A 66 -12.80 -0.77 3.87
N ASN A 67 -13.74 -0.63 2.96
CA ASN A 67 -15.00 -1.37 2.85
C ASN A 67 -15.53 -1.28 1.41
N GLN A 68 -16.63 -2.02 1.13
CA GLN A 68 -17.21 -2.08 -0.22
C GLN A 68 -17.59 -0.71 -0.77
N ARG A 69 -18.22 0.12 0.03
CA ARG A 69 -18.61 1.47 -0.42
C ARG A 69 -17.41 2.26 -0.94
N ARG A 70 -16.26 2.22 -0.23
CA ARG A 70 -15.05 2.92 -0.66
C ARG A 70 -14.38 2.27 -1.88
N ALA A 71 -14.48 0.95 -2.01
CA ALA A 71 -14.05 0.27 -3.21
C ALA A 71 -14.88 0.73 -4.42
N ASP A 72 -16.20 0.76 -4.29
CA ASP A 72 -17.12 1.18 -5.36
C ASP A 72 -16.99 2.65 -5.76
N GLU A 73 -16.61 3.51 -4.82
CA GLU A 73 -16.36 4.94 -5.07
C GLU A 73 -14.99 5.18 -5.74
N ARG A 74 -13.94 4.46 -5.34
CA ARG A 74 -12.55 4.82 -5.66
C ARG A 74 -11.92 4.00 -6.79
N ILE A 75 -12.28 2.71 -6.91
CA ILE A 75 -11.65 1.85 -7.93
C ILE A 75 -12.02 2.30 -9.37
N PRO A 76 -13.26 2.69 -9.69
CA PRO A 76 -13.54 3.22 -11.02
C PRO A 76 -12.70 4.45 -11.38
N ILE A 77 -12.48 5.36 -10.41
CA ILE A 77 -11.61 6.53 -10.62
C ILE A 77 -10.15 6.08 -10.83
N LEU A 78 -9.66 5.11 -10.03
CA LEU A 78 -8.32 4.56 -10.19
C LEU A 78 -8.10 4.03 -11.61
N PHE A 79 -9.08 3.39 -12.19
CA PHE A 79 -8.96 2.83 -13.55
C PHE A 79 -8.80 3.90 -14.63
N GLU A 80 -9.46 5.05 -14.46
CA GLU A 80 -9.37 6.18 -15.38
C GLU A 80 -8.06 6.99 -15.21
N LEU A 81 -7.36 6.85 -14.10
CA LEU A 81 -6.13 7.60 -13.85
C LEU A 81 -4.96 7.03 -14.67
N PRO A 82 -4.11 7.91 -15.26
CA PRO A 82 -3.00 7.50 -16.10
C PRO A 82 -1.79 7.03 -15.29
N PHE A 83 -1.92 5.91 -14.58
CA PHE A 83 -0.82 5.24 -13.90
C PHE A 83 -0.58 3.88 -14.54
N ARG A 84 0.69 3.55 -14.75
CA ARG A 84 1.10 2.26 -15.32
C ARG A 84 0.95 1.13 -14.32
N HIS A 85 1.29 1.39 -13.06
CA HIS A 85 1.21 0.44 -11.97
C HIS A 85 0.12 0.86 -10.98
N LYS A 86 -0.87 0.00 -10.79
CA LYS A 86 -2.04 0.25 -9.95
C LYS A 86 -2.26 -0.85 -8.93
N GLY A 87 -2.62 -0.45 -7.72
CA GLY A 87 -2.93 -1.39 -6.64
C GLY A 87 -4.05 -0.88 -5.73
N ILE A 88 -4.47 -1.75 -4.84
CA ILE A 88 -5.52 -1.48 -3.86
C ILE A 88 -4.97 -1.76 -2.47
N MET A 89 -5.24 -0.87 -1.52
CA MET A 89 -4.98 -1.09 -0.10
C MET A 89 -6.29 -1.19 0.67
N THR A 90 -6.59 -2.37 1.19
CA THR A 90 -7.70 -2.61 2.12
C THR A 90 -7.19 -2.60 3.57
N ALA A 91 -6.44 -1.57 3.94
CA ALA A 91 -5.92 -1.35 5.27
C ALA A 91 -6.22 0.10 5.73
N PRO A 92 -7.04 0.27 6.81
CA PRO A 92 -7.66 -0.78 7.60
C PRO A 92 -8.88 -1.42 6.92
N LEU A 93 -8.96 -2.76 6.93
CA LEU A 93 -10.15 -3.48 6.48
C LEU A 93 -11.19 -3.47 7.60
N VAL A 94 -12.25 -2.68 7.43
CA VAL A 94 -13.30 -2.45 8.47
C VAL A 94 -14.67 -2.95 8.06
N GLY A 95 -14.79 -3.55 6.91
CA GLY A 95 -15.96 -4.21 6.36
C GLY A 95 -15.56 -5.14 5.22
N PRO A 96 -16.46 -6.03 4.77
CA PRO A 96 -16.17 -6.89 3.64
C PRO A 96 -15.93 -6.06 2.39
N VAL A 97 -15.01 -6.52 1.55
CA VAL A 97 -14.73 -5.96 0.22
C VAL A 97 -14.73 -7.12 -0.77
N ASP A 98 -15.54 -6.98 -1.81
CA ASP A 98 -15.65 -7.89 -2.93
C ASP A 98 -15.06 -7.18 -4.16
N LEU A 99 -14.00 -7.76 -4.72
CA LEU A 99 -13.28 -7.24 -5.87
C LEU A 99 -13.59 -7.97 -7.18
N GLU A 100 -14.53 -8.93 -7.15
CA GLU A 100 -14.87 -9.82 -8.30
C GLU A 100 -15.14 -9.03 -9.58
N LYS A 101 -15.79 -7.87 -9.49
CA LYS A 101 -16.11 -7.04 -10.66
C LYS A 101 -14.96 -6.15 -11.16
N TYR A 102 -13.86 -6.05 -10.37
CA TYR A 102 -12.74 -5.16 -10.70
C TYR A 102 -11.48 -5.89 -11.17
N LEU A 103 -11.19 -7.05 -10.56
CA LEU A 103 -9.99 -7.81 -10.88
C LEU A 103 -9.93 -8.32 -12.32
N PRO A 104 -11.07 -8.68 -12.97
CA PRO A 104 -11.07 -9.10 -14.38
C PRO A 104 -10.57 -8.04 -15.36
N GLU A 105 -10.60 -6.74 -14.99
CA GLU A 105 -10.08 -5.65 -15.83
C GLU A 105 -8.56 -5.73 -16.03
N GLY A 106 -7.85 -6.51 -15.20
CA GLY A 106 -6.43 -6.75 -15.34
C GLY A 106 -5.52 -5.55 -15.04
N GLN A 107 -6.07 -4.47 -14.48
CA GLN A 107 -5.31 -3.26 -14.15
C GLN A 107 -4.73 -3.28 -12.74
N ILE A 108 -5.17 -4.18 -11.85
CA ILE A 108 -4.70 -4.26 -10.47
C ILE A 108 -3.61 -5.31 -10.37
N GLU A 109 -2.42 -4.90 -9.92
CA GLU A 109 -1.25 -5.76 -9.79
C GLU A 109 -1.06 -6.30 -8.37
N GLN A 110 -1.54 -5.55 -7.34
CA GLN A 110 -1.40 -5.95 -5.95
C GLN A 110 -2.58 -5.48 -5.10
N VAL A 111 -2.99 -6.31 -4.16
CA VAL A 111 -3.93 -5.96 -3.09
C VAL A 111 -3.24 -6.13 -1.73
N LEU A 112 -3.08 -5.03 -1.00
CA LEU A 112 -2.55 -5.01 0.36
C LEU A 112 -3.70 -5.00 1.35
N CYS A 113 -3.70 -5.89 2.35
CA CYS A 113 -4.76 -6.02 3.34
C CYS A 113 -4.21 -5.96 4.75
N GLY A 114 -4.90 -5.23 5.64
CA GLY A 114 -4.54 -5.16 7.05
C GLY A 114 -5.70 -4.71 7.92
N GLY A 115 -5.69 -5.10 9.19
CA GLY A 115 -6.67 -4.65 10.18
C GLY A 115 -6.33 -3.28 10.76
N GLU A 116 -7.30 -2.69 11.49
CA GLU A 116 -7.14 -1.42 12.19
C GLU A 116 -6.37 -1.61 13.50
N ASN A 117 -5.51 -0.64 13.82
CA ASN A 117 -4.68 -0.66 15.01
C ASN A 117 -5.15 0.32 16.08
N TYR A 118 -4.63 0.13 17.31
CA TYR A 118 -4.83 0.95 18.50
C TYR A 118 -6.14 0.68 19.26
N ASP A 119 -6.30 1.35 20.38
CA ASP A 119 -7.49 1.22 21.22
C ASP A 119 -8.71 1.82 20.51
N GLY A 120 -9.83 1.10 20.61
CA GLY A 120 -11.07 1.47 19.91
C GLY A 120 -11.12 1.05 18.44
N SER A 121 -10.08 0.31 17.93
CA SER A 121 -10.08 -0.20 16.58
C SER A 121 -11.24 -1.17 16.31
N ARG A 122 -11.75 -1.12 15.09
CA ARG A 122 -12.79 -2.04 14.61
C ARG A 122 -12.16 -3.41 14.31
N PRO A 123 -12.87 -4.50 14.57
CA PRO A 123 -12.33 -5.83 14.32
C PRO A 123 -12.21 -6.11 12.82
N CYS A 124 -11.06 -6.66 12.41
CA CYS A 124 -10.88 -7.31 11.12
C CYS A 124 -11.34 -8.77 11.22
N ARG A 125 -12.03 -9.28 10.20
CA ARG A 125 -12.54 -10.65 10.18
C ARG A 125 -11.77 -11.51 9.20
N TYR A 126 -11.43 -12.72 9.64
CA TYR A 126 -10.74 -13.71 8.81
C TYR A 126 -11.46 -13.98 7.49
N GLU A 127 -12.79 -14.08 7.53
CA GLU A 127 -13.62 -14.37 6.35
C GLU A 127 -13.52 -13.26 5.29
N TRP A 128 -13.37 -12.00 5.71
CA TRP A 128 -13.19 -10.86 4.79
C TRP A 128 -11.82 -10.91 4.11
N VAL A 129 -10.78 -11.22 4.90
CA VAL A 129 -9.40 -11.36 4.37
C VAL A 129 -9.32 -12.55 3.43
N LYS A 130 -9.98 -13.68 3.80
CA LYS A 130 -10.01 -14.89 2.98
C LYS A 130 -10.71 -14.64 1.65
N LEU A 131 -11.83 -13.92 1.63
CA LEU A 131 -12.53 -13.55 0.40
C LEU A 131 -11.60 -12.82 -0.57
N LEU A 132 -10.90 -11.80 -0.10
CA LEU A 132 -9.92 -11.06 -0.91
C LEU A 132 -8.79 -11.96 -1.42
N SER A 133 -8.24 -12.80 -0.55
CA SER A 133 -7.18 -13.75 -0.92
C SER A 133 -7.65 -14.73 -2.00
N ASP A 134 -8.85 -15.29 -1.86
CA ASP A 134 -9.39 -16.26 -2.82
C ASP A 134 -9.62 -15.58 -4.19
N GLN A 135 -10.18 -14.37 -4.23
CA GLN A 135 -10.39 -13.60 -5.46
C GLN A 135 -9.05 -13.27 -6.13
N CYS A 136 -8.08 -12.77 -5.37
CA CYS A 136 -6.75 -12.47 -5.92
C CYS A 136 -6.07 -13.70 -6.53
N ARG A 137 -6.25 -14.89 -5.93
CA ARG A 137 -5.73 -16.16 -6.49
C ARG A 137 -6.39 -16.51 -7.82
N VAL A 138 -7.70 -16.28 -7.96
CA VAL A 138 -8.44 -16.58 -9.21
C VAL A 138 -7.93 -15.73 -10.37
N TYR A 139 -7.60 -14.46 -10.10
CA TYR A 139 -7.16 -13.50 -11.12
C TYR A 139 -5.64 -13.30 -11.19
N ASP A 140 -4.87 -14.13 -10.49
CA ASP A 140 -3.40 -14.11 -10.44
C ASP A 140 -2.82 -12.75 -10.01
N VAL A 141 -3.52 -12.06 -9.09
CA VAL A 141 -3.11 -10.78 -8.49
C VAL A 141 -2.39 -11.04 -7.17
N THR A 142 -1.26 -10.37 -6.93
CA THR A 142 -0.55 -10.49 -5.66
C THR A 142 -1.41 -9.98 -4.50
N PHE A 143 -1.51 -10.79 -3.44
CA PHE A 143 -2.24 -10.47 -2.23
C PHE A 143 -1.35 -10.56 -1.00
N ASP A 144 -1.19 -9.46 -0.28
CA ASP A 144 -0.41 -9.40 0.94
C ASP A 144 -1.28 -9.07 2.15
N PHE A 145 -1.43 -10.04 3.05
CA PHE A 145 -2.04 -9.81 4.36
C PHE A 145 -0.95 -9.37 5.34
N ILE A 146 -0.82 -8.05 5.55
CA ILE A 146 0.30 -7.42 6.25
C ILE A 146 0.17 -7.47 7.77
N GLU A 147 -1.06 -7.36 8.32
CA GLU A 147 -1.31 -7.36 9.76
C GLU A 147 -2.77 -7.68 10.08
N THR A 148 -3.01 -8.35 11.22
CA THR A 148 -4.37 -8.69 11.67
C THR A 148 -5.16 -7.50 12.22
N GLY A 149 -4.48 -6.44 12.61
CA GLY A 149 -5.05 -5.39 13.45
C GLY A 149 -5.14 -5.79 14.92
N THR A 150 -5.53 -4.81 15.77
CA THR A 150 -5.63 -5.02 17.22
C THR A 150 -6.71 -6.02 17.59
N TYR A 151 -7.84 -6.01 16.90
CA TYR A 151 -8.92 -6.99 17.10
C TYR A 151 -9.13 -7.81 15.83
N PHE A 152 -8.94 -9.11 15.97
CA PHE A 152 -9.11 -10.06 14.86
C PHE A 152 -10.15 -11.11 15.20
N VAL A 153 -11.11 -11.31 14.32
CA VAL A 153 -12.20 -12.29 14.51
C VAL A 153 -11.96 -13.49 13.59
N LYS A 154 -11.96 -14.69 14.19
CA LYS A 154 -11.87 -15.96 13.47
C LYS A 154 -12.69 -17.02 14.20
N ASP A 155 -13.45 -17.82 13.45
CA ASP A 155 -14.29 -18.91 13.99
C ASP A 155 -15.21 -18.44 15.15
N GLY A 156 -15.81 -17.24 15.00
CA GLY A 156 -16.68 -16.62 16.00
C GLY A 156 -15.98 -16.11 17.25
N ARG A 157 -14.66 -16.20 17.35
CA ARG A 157 -13.85 -15.69 18.48
C ARG A 157 -13.15 -14.40 18.13
N THR A 158 -13.12 -13.47 19.08
CA THR A 158 -12.36 -12.21 18.96
C THR A 158 -11.03 -12.35 19.70
N TYR A 159 -9.96 -12.12 19.00
CA TYR A 159 -8.60 -12.09 19.53
C TYR A 159 -8.14 -10.63 19.64
N ARG A 160 -7.64 -10.23 20.81
CA ARG A 160 -6.99 -8.94 21.01
C ARG A 160 -5.49 -9.15 20.85
N ILE A 161 -4.89 -8.52 19.84
CA ILE A 161 -3.48 -8.64 19.46
C ILE A 161 -2.88 -7.21 19.44
N PRO A 162 -2.44 -6.66 20.58
CA PRO A 162 -2.02 -5.26 20.67
C PRO A 162 -0.64 -4.99 20.04
N ASP A 163 0.20 -6.01 19.93
CA ASP A 163 1.57 -5.89 19.43
C ASP A 163 1.64 -6.08 17.91
N LYS A 164 2.14 -5.07 17.21
CA LYS A 164 2.22 -5.06 15.73
C LYS A 164 3.04 -6.22 15.16
N ARG A 165 4.14 -6.57 15.80
CA ARG A 165 4.97 -7.69 15.36
C ARG A 165 4.18 -9.00 15.41
N THR A 166 3.42 -9.20 16.49
CA THR A 166 2.54 -10.36 16.63
C THR A 166 1.44 -10.35 15.59
N GLN A 167 0.84 -9.18 15.29
CA GLN A 167 -0.16 -9.04 14.23
C GLN A 167 0.40 -9.47 12.87
N SER A 168 1.58 -8.99 12.48
CA SER A 168 2.23 -9.36 11.22
C SER A 168 2.62 -10.84 11.18
N VAL A 169 3.11 -11.40 12.30
CA VAL A 169 3.43 -12.84 12.39
C VAL A 169 2.17 -13.69 12.23
N GLN A 170 1.04 -13.30 12.84
CA GLN A 170 -0.22 -14.03 12.69
C GLN A 170 -0.79 -13.90 11.28
N ALA A 171 -0.70 -12.73 10.66
CA ALA A 171 -1.07 -12.55 9.27
C ALA A 171 -0.26 -13.46 8.35
N PHE A 172 1.06 -13.49 8.49
CA PHE A 172 1.94 -14.39 7.74
C PHE A 172 1.58 -15.88 7.97
N ARG A 173 1.39 -16.30 9.24
CA ARG A 173 1.03 -17.69 9.59
C ARG A 173 -0.35 -18.11 9.12
N SER A 174 -1.22 -17.17 8.76
CA SER A 174 -2.53 -17.50 8.21
C SER A 174 -2.45 -18.21 6.85
N GLY A 175 -1.34 -18.06 6.11
CA GLY A 175 -1.15 -18.60 4.76
C GLY A 175 -2.06 -17.96 3.70
N LEU A 176 -2.67 -16.79 4.02
CA LEU A 176 -3.59 -16.12 3.10
C LEU A 176 -2.87 -15.29 2.05
N SER A 177 -1.65 -14.81 2.32
CA SER A 177 -0.86 -14.11 1.29
C SER A 177 -0.61 -15.00 0.08
N TYR A 178 -0.59 -14.38 -1.09
CA TYR A 178 -0.43 -15.06 -2.37
C TYR A 178 0.45 -14.22 -3.30
N GLN A 179 1.48 -14.84 -3.84
CA GLN A 179 2.30 -14.22 -4.87
C GLN A 179 1.67 -14.54 -6.23
N GLY A 180 1.07 -13.53 -6.84
CA GLY A 180 0.51 -13.60 -8.19
C GLY A 180 1.55 -13.23 -9.26
N LYS A 181 1.05 -12.74 -10.38
CA LYS A 181 1.89 -12.26 -11.48
C LYS A 181 2.89 -11.21 -10.98
N GLU A 182 4.14 -11.37 -11.35
CA GLU A 182 5.18 -10.43 -10.97
C GLU A 182 4.93 -9.04 -11.56
N MET A 183 4.95 -8.02 -10.71
CA MET A 183 4.88 -6.61 -11.10
C MET A 183 6.26 -6.18 -11.62
N LYS A 184 6.35 -5.90 -12.92
CA LYS A 184 7.60 -5.53 -13.58
C LYS A 184 7.66 -4.05 -13.88
N PHE A 185 8.63 -3.37 -13.30
CA PHE A 185 8.93 -1.97 -13.56
C PHE A 185 10.06 -1.89 -14.60
N HIS A 186 9.77 -1.34 -15.77
CA HIS A 186 10.78 -1.10 -16.81
C HIS A 186 11.46 0.25 -16.58
N LEU A 187 12.36 0.28 -15.59
CA LEU A 187 13.05 1.51 -15.20
C LEU A 187 14.20 1.79 -16.18
N THR A 188 14.15 2.97 -16.79
CA THR A 188 15.16 3.40 -17.75
C THR A 188 15.86 4.68 -17.30
N ASP A 189 17.11 4.86 -17.72
CA ASP A 189 17.86 6.09 -17.52
C ASP A 189 17.34 7.26 -18.39
N GLU A 190 18.05 8.38 -18.40
CA GLU A 190 17.69 9.56 -19.18
C GLU A 190 17.80 9.37 -20.71
N TRP A 191 18.54 8.37 -21.16
CA TRP A 191 18.71 8.00 -22.57
C TRP A 191 17.79 6.86 -23.02
N GLY A 192 16.99 6.29 -22.09
CA GLY A 192 16.04 5.21 -22.38
C GLY A 192 16.65 3.80 -22.30
N TYR A 193 17.86 3.63 -21.75
CA TYR A 193 18.44 2.31 -21.48
C TYR A 193 17.93 1.78 -20.13
N ASP A 194 17.70 0.46 -20.07
CA ASP A 194 17.30 -0.21 -18.84
C ASP A 194 18.35 0.02 -17.75
N ILE A 195 17.89 0.44 -16.56
CA ILE A 195 18.76 0.58 -15.38
C ILE A 195 19.05 -0.84 -14.85
N PRO A 196 20.33 -1.23 -14.75
CA PRO A 196 20.72 -2.53 -14.21
C PRO A 196 20.18 -2.74 -12.78
N GLU A 197 19.83 -3.97 -12.43
CA GLU A 197 19.22 -4.26 -11.11
C GLU A 197 20.15 -3.86 -9.95
N GLU A 198 21.45 -3.98 -10.11
CA GLU A 198 22.46 -3.58 -9.13
C GLU A 198 22.57 -2.05 -8.93
N GLU A 199 22.07 -1.25 -9.87
CA GLU A 199 22.04 0.22 -9.79
C GLU A 199 20.71 0.72 -9.22
N LEU A 200 19.71 -0.15 -9.11
CA LEU A 200 18.44 0.23 -8.50
C LEU A 200 18.62 0.55 -7.01
N TYR A 201 17.96 1.61 -6.58
CA TYR A 201 18.00 2.01 -5.19
C TYR A 201 17.39 0.94 -4.28
N ILE A 202 18.20 0.43 -3.37
CA ILE A 202 17.78 -0.46 -2.29
C ILE A 202 17.77 0.35 -1.00
N PRO A 203 16.61 0.50 -0.33
CA PRO A 203 16.53 1.20 0.95
C PRO A 203 17.44 0.52 1.98
N HIS A 204 18.42 1.25 2.48
CA HIS A 204 19.26 0.80 3.59
C HIS A 204 18.59 1.16 4.91
N TYR A 205 18.09 0.15 5.59
CA TYR A 205 17.55 0.31 6.94
C TYR A 205 18.69 0.26 7.96
N HIS A 206 19.10 1.40 8.49
CA HIS A 206 19.99 1.44 9.64
C HIS A 206 19.19 1.11 10.90
N PRO A 207 19.63 0.14 11.72
CA PRO A 207 18.96 -0.14 12.97
C PRO A 207 19.09 1.08 13.88
N VAL A 208 17.97 1.74 14.17
CA VAL A 208 17.91 2.87 15.09
C VAL A 208 17.40 2.38 16.43
N THR A 209 18.09 2.74 17.51
CA THR A 209 17.58 2.45 18.86
C THR A 209 16.50 3.47 19.17
N CYS A 210 15.28 3.01 19.41
CA CYS A 210 14.19 3.88 19.83
C CYS A 210 14.52 4.56 21.16
N ARG A 211 14.41 5.89 21.20
CA ARG A 211 14.71 6.67 22.40
C ARG A 211 13.71 6.44 23.53
N GLU A 212 12.48 6.06 23.19
CA GLU A 212 11.39 5.87 24.17
C GLU A 212 11.34 4.45 24.75
N CYS A 213 11.61 3.43 23.95
CA CYS A 213 11.49 2.04 24.41
C CYS A 213 12.80 1.25 24.36
N GLY A 214 13.89 1.82 23.86
CA GLY A 214 15.20 1.15 23.77
C GLY A 214 15.27 0.01 22.73
N SER A 215 14.20 -0.26 22.00
CA SER A 215 14.19 -1.32 20.98
C SER A 215 15.04 -0.92 19.78
N ARG A 216 15.78 -1.86 19.20
CA ARG A 216 16.42 -1.69 17.91
C ARG A 216 15.37 -1.83 16.82
N LEU A 217 15.09 -0.74 16.13
CA LEU A 217 14.17 -0.68 15.00
C LEU A 217 14.94 -0.81 13.70
N THR A 218 14.44 -1.63 12.80
CA THR A 218 14.97 -1.76 11.44
C THR A 218 14.23 -0.87 10.45
N CYS A 219 13.26 -0.07 10.91
CA CYS A 219 12.46 0.82 10.10
C CYS A 219 12.68 2.30 10.44
N ASN A 220 12.30 3.18 9.52
CA ASN A 220 12.48 4.64 9.63
C ASN A 220 11.53 5.34 10.61
N GLY A 221 10.92 4.65 11.55
CA GLY A 221 10.00 5.29 12.47
C GLY A 221 9.60 4.44 13.65
N CYS A 222 9.21 5.10 14.72
CA CYS A 222 8.71 4.52 15.96
C CYS A 222 7.28 3.95 15.85
N SER A 223 6.72 3.82 14.66
CA SER A 223 5.39 3.25 14.44
C SER A 223 5.27 1.81 14.94
N ASP A 224 6.39 1.10 15.07
CA ASP A 224 6.41 -0.31 15.43
C ASP A 224 6.15 -0.59 16.90
N CYS A 225 6.41 0.35 17.79
CA CYS A 225 6.16 0.16 19.23
C CYS A 225 4.89 0.86 19.73
N GLY A 226 4.25 1.69 18.94
CA GLY A 226 3.03 2.44 19.32
C GLY A 226 3.22 3.44 20.47
N LYS A 227 4.47 3.70 20.90
CA LYS A 227 4.79 4.60 22.01
C LYS A 227 5.24 5.99 21.56
N CYS A 228 5.63 6.11 20.30
CA CYS A 228 6.05 7.36 19.69
C CYS A 228 5.04 7.70 18.59
N GLY A 229 3.95 8.36 18.98
CA GLY A 229 2.92 8.91 18.10
C GLY A 229 3.21 10.37 17.78
#